data_27b50401598a08689ba55d5723054434
#
_entry.id   27b50401598a08689ba55d5723054434
#
_cell.length_a   1.000
_cell.length_b   1.000
_cell.length_c   1.000
_cell.angle_alpha   90.00
_cell.angle_beta   90.00
_cell.angle_gamma   90.00
#
_symmetry.space_group_name_H-M   'P 1'
#
loop_
_entity.id
_entity.type
_entity.pdbx_description
1 polymer ?
#
loop_
_entity_poly.entity_id
_entity_poly.type
_entity_poly.pdbx_seq_one_letter_code
_entity_poly.pdbx_strand_id
1 'polypeptide(L)'
;MANVLLTKRIEFAAAHRYIKAEWDEAKNRAVFGPCYNAPAHGHNYMLEVTVSGEVDAKTGMVINLFDLKQVLLAVIEEFDHMNFNLDLPYFRDRIPTSENIARVLWTKLAAQSDIGTLDAIRLYEDEDLYAEITAAGGLDVAGVTRRYSFTALLDGRQGHTWDCFVSVYGSIDPVTGMVTDIGALDRLVQERVIRICDRQDLREVLKTATISGAHLAEFIWSSLVSGVSSGALKNVRVVQTRDLSFDYNG
;
A
#
# COMPACT_ATOMS: atom_id res chain seq x y z
N MET A 1 -28.90 8.46 10.54
CA MET A 1 -28.24 7.55 11.52
C MET A 1 -26.74 7.58 11.23
N ALA A 2 -25.88 7.26 12.20
CA ALA A 2 -24.43 7.29 11.99
C ALA A 2 -24.01 6.13 11.09
N ASN A 3 -23.27 6.43 10.04
CA ASN A 3 -22.67 5.41 9.17
C ASN A 3 -21.37 4.90 9.83
N VAL A 4 -21.21 3.60 9.99
CA VAL A 4 -20.07 2.97 10.63
C VAL A 4 -19.25 2.23 9.58
N LEU A 5 -17.93 2.39 9.63
CA LEU A 5 -16.98 1.62 8.83
C LEU A 5 -16.54 0.38 9.62
N LEU A 6 -16.62 -0.78 8.99
CA LEU A 6 -16.17 -2.05 9.52
C LEU A 6 -15.08 -2.62 8.59
N THR A 7 -13.90 -2.91 9.14
CA THR A 7 -12.80 -3.51 8.37
C THR A 7 -12.56 -4.95 8.83
N LYS A 8 -12.51 -5.87 7.87
CA LYS A 8 -12.19 -7.28 8.08
C LYS A 8 -10.91 -7.64 7.32
N ARG A 9 -10.00 -8.33 7.99
CA ARG A 9 -8.76 -8.87 7.41
C ARG A 9 -8.93 -10.34 7.03
N ILE A 10 -8.31 -10.72 5.90
CA ILE A 10 -8.18 -12.09 5.45
C ILE A 10 -6.83 -12.26 4.76
N GLU A 11 -6.24 -13.44 4.90
CA GLU A 11 -4.91 -13.78 4.38
C GLU A 11 -5.03 -14.85 3.30
N PHE A 12 -4.17 -14.79 2.29
CA PHE A 12 -4.04 -15.81 1.25
C PHE A 12 -2.62 -15.79 0.68
N ALA A 13 -2.18 -16.92 0.13
CA ALA A 13 -0.86 -17.07 -0.48
C ALA A 13 -0.98 -17.13 -2.00
N ALA A 14 -0.15 -16.37 -2.72
CA ALA A 14 -0.14 -16.43 -4.18
C ALA A 14 1.22 -16.01 -4.74
N ALA A 15 1.47 -16.36 -6.00
CA ALA A 15 2.68 -15.97 -6.71
C ALA A 15 2.37 -15.07 -7.90
N HIS A 16 3.32 -14.17 -8.20
CA HIS A 16 3.24 -13.30 -9.36
C HIS A 16 4.61 -12.97 -9.94
N ARG A 17 4.59 -12.38 -11.12
CA ARG A 17 5.74 -11.78 -11.78
C ARG A 17 5.31 -10.56 -12.55
N TYR A 18 6.06 -9.45 -12.44
CA TYR A 18 5.84 -8.30 -13.29
C TYR A 18 6.60 -8.47 -14.59
N ILE A 19 5.88 -8.59 -15.68
CA ILE A 19 6.46 -8.78 -17.02
C ILE A 19 5.58 -8.12 -18.08
N LYS A 20 6.22 -7.43 -19.01
CA LYS A 20 5.61 -6.97 -20.25
C LYS A 20 6.29 -7.67 -21.40
N ALA A 21 5.54 -8.55 -22.09
CA ALA A 21 6.07 -9.45 -23.11
C ALA A 21 6.68 -8.70 -24.30
N GLU A 22 6.15 -7.49 -24.62
CA GLU A 22 6.62 -6.67 -25.74
C GLU A 22 7.93 -5.90 -25.42
N TRP A 23 8.40 -5.95 -24.16
CA TRP A 23 9.65 -5.31 -23.75
C TRP A 23 10.79 -6.32 -23.71
N ASP A 24 11.98 -5.85 -24.03
CA ASP A 24 13.18 -6.62 -23.81
C ASP A 24 13.48 -6.84 -22.32
N GLU A 25 14.41 -7.72 -22.02
CA GLU A 25 14.80 -8.05 -20.64
C GLU A 25 15.34 -6.82 -19.90
N ALA A 26 16.15 -6.00 -20.55
CA ALA A 26 16.77 -4.84 -19.95
C ALA A 26 15.72 -3.82 -19.47
N LYS A 27 14.72 -3.55 -20.30
CA LYS A 27 13.60 -2.65 -19.97
C LYS A 27 12.70 -3.22 -18.87
N ASN A 28 12.32 -4.50 -18.97
CA ASN A 28 11.55 -5.16 -17.91
C ASN A 28 12.28 -5.08 -16.57
N ARG A 29 13.56 -5.39 -16.54
CA ARG A 29 14.38 -5.35 -15.32
C ARG A 29 14.55 -3.92 -14.79
N ALA A 30 14.69 -2.94 -15.66
CA ALA A 30 14.83 -1.54 -15.26
C ALA A 30 13.55 -0.98 -14.62
N VAL A 31 12.37 -1.37 -15.12
CA VAL A 31 11.08 -0.88 -14.62
C VAL A 31 10.57 -1.68 -13.42
N PHE A 32 10.67 -3.01 -13.47
CA PHE A 32 10.06 -3.88 -12.47
C PHE A 32 11.06 -4.43 -11.43
N GLY A 33 12.34 -4.20 -11.62
CA GLY A 33 13.38 -4.62 -10.66
C GLY A 33 13.31 -6.11 -10.31
N PRO A 34 13.33 -6.46 -9.01
CA PRO A 34 13.24 -7.84 -8.55
C PRO A 34 11.92 -8.55 -8.91
N CYS A 35 10.83 -7.79 -9.06
CA CYS A 35 9.52 -8.36 -9.41
C CYS A 35 9.48 -8.94 -10.84
N TYR A 36 10.49 -8.63 -11.68
CA TYR A 36 10.67 -9.26 -12.99
C TYR A 36 11.32 -10.64 -12.92
N ASN A 37 11.96 -11.04 -11.83
CA ASN A 37 12.70 -12.29 -11.74
C ASN A 37 11.84 -13.53 -12.02
N ALA A 38 12.39 -14.44 -12.86
CA ALA A 38 11.75 -15.70 -13.22
C ALA A 38 12.00 -16.77 -12.14
N PRO A 39 11.12 -17.75 -12.00
CA PRO A 39 9.84 -17.91 -12.72
C PRO A 39 8.73 -17.00 -12.21
N ALA A 40 8.72 -16.69 -10.94
CA ALA A 40 7.82 -15.84 -10.18
C ALA A 40 8.30 -15.81 -8.72
N HIS A 41 7.72 -14.94 -7.90
CA HIS A 41 7.89 -14.95 -6.45
C HIS A 41 6.51 -14.92 -5.77
N GLY A 42 6.44 -15.38 -4.54
CA GLY A 42 5.19 -15.52 -3.80
C GLY A 42 5.16 -14.63 -2.56
N HIS A 43 3.94 -14.28 -2.16
CA HIS A 43 3.64 -13.51 -0.96
C HIS A 43 2.53 -14.17 -0.16
N ASN A 44 2.53 -13.94 1.14
CA ASN A 44 1.35 -14.10 1.99
C ASN A 44 0.62 -12.76 2.00
N TYR A 45 -0.30 -12.61 1.05
CA TYR A 45 -1.09 -11.39 0.93
C TYR A 45 -2.03 -11.23 2.12
N MET A 46 -2.11 -10.00 2.64
CA MET A 46 -3.14 -9.61 3.60
C MET A 46 -4.14 -8.67 2.90
N LEU A 47 -5.40 -9.07 2.82
CA LEU A 47 -6.49 -8.23 2.30
C LEU A 47 -7.29 -7.65 3.45
N GLU A 48 -7.37 -6.33 3.53
CA GLU A 48 -8.33 -5.61 4.35
C GLU A 48 -9.52 -5.19 3.47
N VAL A 49 -10.72 -5.54 3.91
CA VAL A 49 -11.97 -5.12 3.27
C VAL A 49 -12.73 -4.25 4.23
N THR A 50 -12.98 -3.01 3.85
CA THR A 50 -13.75 -2.04 4.62
C THR A 50 -15.12 -1.88 3.96
N VAL A 51 -16.16 -2.10 4.76
CA VAL A 51 -17.55 -1.89 4.36
C VAL A 51 -18.19 -0.85 5.25
N SER A 52 -19.15 -0.12 4.72
CA SER A 52 -19.93 0.89 5.45
C SER A 52 -21.39 0.50 5.55
N GLY A 53 -22.04 0.93 6.62
CA GLY A 53 -23.46 0.73 6.82
C GLY A 53 -23.98 1.33 8.13
N GLU A 54 -25.30 1.33 8.26
CA GLU A 54 -25.96 1.70 9.51
C GLU A 54 -25.99 0.51 10.47
N VAL A 55 -25.90 0.81 11.77
CA VAL A 55 -26.02 -0.22 12.79
C VAL A 55 -27.50 -0.61 12.95
N ASP A 56 -27.81 -1.88 12.71
CA ASP A 56 -29.15 -2.42 12.96
C ASP A 56 -29.48 -2.35 14.46
N ALA A 57 -30.59 -1.71 14.80
CA ALA A 57 -30.95 -1.45 16.18
C ALA A 57 -31.28 -2.71 17.01
N LYS A 58 -31.61 -3.83 16.35
CA LYS A 58 -31.95 -5.09 17.05
C LYS A 58 -30.73 -5.96 17.27
N THR A 59 -29.82 -6.01 16.31
CA THR A 59 -28.64 -6.87 16.35
C THR A 59 -27.38 -6.17 16.81
N GLY A 60 -27.33 -4.82 16.73
CA GLY A 60 -26.15 -4.02 17.02
C GLY A 60 -25.04 -4.17 15.97
N MET A 61 -25.33 -4.73 14.79
CA MET A 61 -24.35 -5.02 13.75
C MET A 61 -24.56 -4.15 12.51
N VAL A 62 -23.49 -3.76 11.85
CA VAL A 62 -23.50 -3.18 10.49
C VAL A 62 -23.76 -4.30 9.47
N ILE A 63 -23.14 -5.45 9.69
CA ILE A 63 -23.27 -6.67 8.89
C ILE A 63 -22.98 -7.88 9.78
N ASN A 64 -23.54 -9.03 9.45
CA ASN A 64 -23.18 -10.27 10.11
C ASN A 64 -21.73 -10.66 9.77
N LEU A 65 -20.85 -10.67 10.77
CA LEU A 65 -19.43 -10.94 10.59
C LEU A 65 -19.13 -12.36 10.11
N PHE A 66 -19.99 -13.32 10.41
CA PHE A 66 -19.84 -14.69 9.92
C PHE A 66 -20.13 -14.73 8.41
N ASP A 67 -21.23 -14.12 7.97
CA ASP A 67 -21.62 -14.09 6.57
C ASP A 67 -20.57 -13.32 5.73
N LEU A 68 -20.14 -12.15 6.20
CA LEU A 68 -19.05 -11.41 5.58
C LEU A 68 -17.79 -12.27 5.42
N LYS A 69 -17.41 -13.00 6.49
CA LYS A 69 -16.24 -13.90 6.42
C LYS A 69 -16.41 -14.98 5.35
N GLN A 70 -17.59 -15.60 5.23
CA GLN A 70 -17.83 -16.64 4.22
C GLN A 70 -17.72 -16.08 2.81
N VAL A 71 -18.30 -14.90 2.56
CA VAL A 71 -18.18 -14.22 1.25
C VAL A 71 -16.73 -13.90 0.92
N LEU A 72 -15.96 -13.36 1.87
CA LEU A 72 -14.54 -13.06 1.65
C LEU A 72 -13.74 -14.34 1.35
N LEU A 73 -13.97 -15.41 2.10
CA LEU A 73 -13.30 -16.70 1.86
C LEU A 73 -13.61 -17.25 0.48
N ALA A 74 -14.89 -17.21 0.06
CA ALA A 74 -15.30 -17.69 -1.25
C ALA A 74 -14.65 -16.89 -2.42
N VAL A 75 -14.49 -15.57 -2.25
CA VAL A 75 -13.79 -14.74 -3.23
C VAL A 75 -12.30 -15.06 -3.26
N ILE A 76 -11.67 -15.22 -2.09
CA ILE A 76 -10.22 -15.47 -1.99
C ILE A 76 -9.83 -16.88 -2.46
N GLU A 77 -10.70 -17.89 -2.33
CA GLU A 77 -10.43 -19.25 -2.78
C GLU A 77 -9.99 -19.32 -4.26
N GLU A 78 -10.47 -18.39 -5.10
CA GLU A 78 -10.07 -18.29 -6.51
C GLU A 78 -8.61 -17.81 -6.68
N PHE A 79 -8.05 -17.13 -5.68
CA PHE A 79 -6.72 -16.51 -5.74
C PHE A 79 -5.68 -17.26 -4.91
N ASP A 80 -6.14 -18.00 -3.90
CA ASP A 80 -5.26 -18.65 -2.94
C ASP A 80 -4.49 -19.81 -3.61
N HIS A 81 -3.17 -19.84 -3.35
CA HIS A 81 -2.21 -20.81 -3.91
C HIS A 81 -2.09 -20.78 -5.44
N MET A 82 -2.47 -19.66 -6.11
CA MET A 82 -2.39 -19.50 -7.56
C MET A 82 -1.15 -18.72 -7.98
N ASN A 83 -0.67 -18.99 -9.20
CA ASN A 83 0.22 -18.10 -9.93
C ASN A 83 -0.62 -17.17 -10.80
N PHE A 84 -0.66 -15.88 -10.45
CA PHE A 84 -1.55 -14.92 -11.09
C PHE A 84 -1.31 -14.79 -12.60
N ASN A 85 -0.06 -14.89 -13.05
CA ASN A 85 0.27 -14.79 -14.47
C ASN A 85 -0.19 -16.00 -15.28
N LEU A 86 -0.25 -17.20 -14.66
CA LEU A 86 -0.46 -18.46 -15.36
C LEU A 86 -1.88 -18.98 -15.17
N ASP A 87 -2.41 -18.88 -13.95
CA ASP A 87 -3.62 -19.58 -13.56
C ASP A 87 -4.88 -18.70 -13.69
N LEU A 88 -4.72 -17.36 -13.57
CA LEU A 88 -5.86 -16.45 -13.56
C LEU A 88 -6.05 -15.68 -14.88
N PRO A 89 -7.23 -15.75 -15.49
CA PRO A 89 -7.50 -15.09 -16.76
C PRO A 89 -7.46 -13.56 -16.68
N TYR A 90 -7.60 -12.98 -15.48
CA TYR A 90 -7.64 -11.53 -15.23
C TYR A 90 -6.32 -10.84 -15.55
N PHE A 91 -5.20 -11.59 -15.57
CA PHE A 91 -3.85 -11.07 -15.72
C PHE A 91 -3.19 -11.47 -17.05
N ARG A 92 -3.96 -11.97 -18.03
CA ARG A 92 -3.45 -12.29 -19.39
C ARG A 92 -2.95 -11.05 -20.13
N ASP A 93 -3.72 -9.95 -20.02
CA ASP A 93 -3.42 -8.69 -20.68
C ASP A 93 -3.09 -7.56 -19.68
N ARG A 94 -2.81 -7.94 -18.45
CA ARG A 94 -2.60 -7.01 -17.34
C ARG A 94 -1.54 -7.55 -16.39
N ILE A 95 -0.58 -6.71 -16.04
CA ILE A 95 0.47 -7.08 -15.08
C ILE A 95 -0.15 -7.22 -13.69
N PRO A 96 0.10 -8.31 -12.94
CA PRO A 96 -0.44 -8.51 -11.60
C PRO A 96 0.31 -7.69 -10.55
N THR A 97 0.29 -6.36 -10.69
CA THR A 97 0.72 -5.43 -9.65
C THR A 97 -0.27 -5.42 -8.49
N SER A 98 0.14 -4.99 -7.32
CA SER A 98 -0.75 -4.90 -6.15
C SER A 98 -2.00 -4.06 -6.45
N GLU A 99 -1.86 -2.98 -7.25
CA GLU A 99 -2.98 -2.15 -7.71
C GLU A 99 -3.95 -2.92 -8.60
N ASN A 100 -3.43 -3.65 -9.59
CA ASN A 100 -4.26 -4.44 -10.50
C ASN A 100 -4.92 -5.63 -9.81
N ILE A 101 -4.23 -6.29 -8.87
CA ILE A 101 -4.80 -7.34 -8.04
C ILE A 101 -5.93 -6.76 -7.18
N ALA A 102 -5.69 -5.63 -6.52
CA ALA A 102 -6.72 -4.93 -5.74
C ALA A 102 -7.94 -4.56 -6.60
N ARG A 103 -7.76 -4.08 -7.84
CA ARG A 103 -8.88 -3.80 -8.78
C ARG A 103 -9.71 -5.04 -9.07
N VAL A 104 -9.07 -6.18 -9.32
CA VAL A 104 -9.77 -7.44 -9.59
C VAL A 104 -10.53 -7.90 -8.34
N LEU A 105 -9.90 -7.86 -7.17
CA LEU A 105 -10.53 -8.20 -5.90
C LEU A 105 -11.72 -7.26 -5.60
N TRP A 106 -11.56 -5.96 -5.80
CA TRP A 106 -12.66 -5.00 -5.68
C TRP A 106 -13.85 -5.39 -6.55
N THR A 107 -13.60 -5.66 -7.84
CA THR A 107 -14.66 -6.03 -8.79
C THR A 107 -15.39 -7.29 -8.36
N LYS A 108 -14.65 -8.28 -7.85
CA LYS A 108 -15.23 -9.55 -7.34
C LYS A 108 -16.06 -9.32 -6.08
N LEU A 109 -15.55 -8.53 -5.15
CA LEU A 109 -16.26 -8.21 -3.91
C LEU A 109 -17.49 -7.35 -4.17
N ALA A 110 -17.39 -6.33 -5.01
CA ALA A 110 -18.52 -5.45 -5.34
C ALA A 110 -19.68 -6.18 -6.06
N ALA A 111 -19.41 -7.35 -6.65
CA ALA A 111 -20.43 -8.20 -7.26
C ALA A 111 -21.20 -9.06 -6.24
N GLN A 112 -20.77 -9.08 -4.96
CA GLN A 112 -21.44 -9.85 -3.92
C GLN A 112 -22.57 -9.05 -3.26
N SER A 113 -23.73 -9.66 -3.06
CA SER A 113 -24.90 -8.99 -2.48
C SER A 113 -24.82 -8.80 -0.97
N ASP A 114 -24.05 -9.65 -0.28
CA ASP A 114 -24.12 -9.81 1.17
C ASP A 114 -22.91 -9.23 1.93
N ILE A 115 -22.20 -8.25 1.33
CA ILE A 115 -21.06 -7.60 1.97
C ILE A 115 -21.34 -6.17 2.47
N GLY A 116 -22.57 -5.66 2.31
CA GLY A 116 -22.89 -4.26 2.57
C GLY A 116 -22.32 -3.33 1.48
N THR A 117 -22.10 -2.08 1.83
CA THR A 117 -21.49 -1.09 0.90
C THR A 117 -19.98 -1.14 1.01
N LEU A 118 -19.30 -1.58 -0.04
CA LEU A 118 -17.84 -1.61 -0.10
C LEU A 118 -17.29 -0.17 -0.14
N ASP A 119 -16.44 0.17 0.81
CA ASP A 119 -15.87 1.51 0.99
C ASP A 119 -14.40 1.56 0.56
N ALA A 120 -13.60 0.61 1.02
CA ALA A 120 -12.18 0.50 0.67
C ALA A 120 -11.69 -0.95 0.73
N ILE A 121 -10.67 -1.24 -0.05
CA ILE A 121 -9.82 -2.43 0.16
C ILE A 121 -8.37 -2.00 0.21
N ARG A 122 -7.57 -2.69 1.04
CA ARG A 122 -6.12 -2.63 1.03
C ARG A 122 -5.55 -4.02 0.84
N LEU A 123 -4.66 -4.14 -0.11
CA LEU A 123 -3.94 -5.36 -0.39
C LEU A 123 -2.47 -5.18 -0.02
N TYR A 124 -2.05 -5.82 1.06
CA TYR A 124 -0.67 -5.87 1.48
C TYR A 124 0.03 -7.00 0.76
N GLU A 125 1.09 -6.68 0.05
CA GLU A 125 2.01 -7.64 -0.56
C GLU A 125 2.95 -8.22 0.50
N ASP A 126 3.39 -7.32 1.39
CA ASP A 126 4.15 -7.59 2.61
C ASP A 126 3.89 -6.47 3.65
N GLU A 127 4.67 -6.46 4.74
CA GLU A 127 4.56 -5.42 5.77
C GLU A 127 4.97 -4.02 5.29
N ASP A 128 5.73 -3.96 4.18
CA ASP A 128 6.36 -2.75 3.69
C ASP A 128 5.64 -2.14 2.46
N LEU A 129 4.71 -2.88 1.85
CA LEU A 129 4.05 -2.45 0.62
C LEU A 129 2.57 -2.84 0.60
N TYR A 130 1.69 -1.88 0.37
CA TYR A 130 0.29 -2.16 0.07
C TYR A 130 -0.28 -1.21 -0.98
N ALA A 131 -1.28 -1.70 -1.72
CA ALA A 131 -2.14 -0.90 -2.58
C ALA A 131 -3.54 -0.74 -1.97
N GLU A 132 -4.16 0.42 -2.21
CA GLU A 132 -5.50 0.75 -1.72
C GLU A 132 -6.40 1.18 -2.88
N ILE A 133 -7.62 0.62 -2.93
CA ILE A 133 -8.71 1.09 -3.80
C ILE A 133 -9.85 1.57 -2.89
N THR A 134 -10.43 2.72 -3.21
CA THR A 134 -11.56 3.29 -2.45
C THR A 134 -12.75 3.55 -3.37
N ALA A 135 -13.94 3.50 -2.81
CA ALA A 135 -15.17 3.83 -3.54
C ALA A 135 -15.12 5.26 -4.14
N ALA A 136 -14.54 6.20 -3.41
CA ALA A 136 -14.42 7.59 -3.85
C ALA A 136 -13.45 7.77 -5.02
N GLY A 137 -12.38 6.96 -5.10
CA GLY A 137 -11.38 7.02 -6.17
C GLY A 137 -11.80 6.30 -7.46
N GLY A 138 -12.69 5.32 -7.34
CA GLY A 138 -13.04 4.42 -8.43
C GLY A 138 -11.92 3.43 -8.79
N LEU A 139 -12.14 2.62 -9.83
CA LEU A 139 -11.26 1.49 -10.16
C LEU A 139 -9.96 1.88 -10.88
N ASP A 140 -9.89 3.06 -11.47
CA ASP A 140 -8.71 3.48 -12.24
C ASP A 140 -7.73 4.32 -11.41
N VAL A 141 -8.04 4.52 -10.15
CA VAL A 141 -7.24 5.28 -9.19
C VAL A 141 -6.91 4.42 -7.99
N ALA A 142 -5.65 4.42 -7.59
CA ALA A 142 -5.20 3.68 -6.41
C ALA A 142 -4.27 4.54 -5.54
N GLY A 143 -4.16 4.15 -4.29
CA GLY A 143 -3.08 4.53 -3.42
C GLY A 143 -2.04 3.42 -3.37
N VAL A 144 -0.76 3.77 -3.31
CA VAL A 144 0.33 2.85 -3.00
C VAL A 144 1.10 3.41 -1.82
N THR A 145 1.32 2.60 -0.81
CA THR A 145 2.09 2.98 0.37
C THR A 145 3.29 2.06 0.53
N ARG A 146 4.47 2.67 0.68
CA ARG A 146 5.73 1.98 0.93
C ARG A 146 6.29 2.39 2.28
N ARG A 147 6.71 1.40 3.10
CA ARG A 147 7.38 1.61 4.39
C ARG A 147 8.89 1.60 4.20
N TYR A 148 9.54 2.47 4.94
CA TYR A 148 11.00 2.58 5.08
C TYR A 148 11.35 2.69 6.55
N SER A 149 12.47 2.09 6.96
CA SER A 149 12.94 2.15 8.33
C SER A 149 14.37 2.67 8.38
N PHE A 150 14.67 3.48 9.37
CA PHE A 150 16.03 3.98 9.64
C PHE A 150 16.20 4.25 11.13
N THR A 151 17.45 4.33 11.58
CA THR A 151 17.78 4.65 12.98
C THR A 151 18.45 6.01 13.05
N ALA A 152 17.95 6.89 13.88
CA ALA A 152 18.53 8.22 14.08
C ALA A 152 18.53 8.61 15.56
N LEU A 153 19.40 9.56 15.94
CA LEU A 153 19.43 10.10 17.29
C LEU A 153 18.35 11.17 17.44
N LEU A 154 17.57 11.07 18.51
CA LEU A 154 16.53 12.04 18.82
C LEU A 154 17.08 13.30 19.50
N ASP A 155 18.07 13.12 20.40
CA ASP A 155 18.63 14.15 21.27
C ASP A 155 20.16 14.14 21.32
N GLY A 156 20.80 13.55 20.32
CA GLY A 156 22.25 13.38 20.24
C GLY A 156 22.80 12.25 21.12
N ARG A 157 21.96 11.54 21.87
CA ARG A 157 22.36 10.46 22.78
C ARG A 157 21.56 9.19 22.59
N GLN A 158 20.25 9.32 22.42
CA GLN A 158 19.35 8.17 22.33
C GLN A 158 19.06 7.83 20.88
N GLY A 159 19.52 6.65 20.44
CA GLY A 159 19.15 6.05 19.16
C GLY A 159 17.67 5.63 19.17
N HIS A 160 16.98 5.90 18.06
CA HIS A 160 15.58 5.57 17.87
C HIS A 160 15.36 5.01 16.47
N THR A 161 14.59 3.94 16.35
CA THR A 161 14.16 3.41 15.05
C THR A 161 12.88 4.10 14.64
N TRP A 162 12.88 4.63 13.44
CA TRP A 162 11.76 5.33 12.82
C TRP A 162 11.24 4.51 11.66
N ASP A 163 9.94 4.28 11.63
CA ASP A 163 9.25 3.79 10.44
C ASP A 163 8.58 4.96 9.73
N CYS A 164 8.80 5.06 8.43
CA CYS A 164 8.23 6.08 7.58
C CYS A 164 7.40 5.41 6.49
N PHE A 165 6.11 5.72 6.41
CA PHE A 165 5.22 5.28 5.35
C PHE A 165 5.00 6.43 4.37
N VAL A 166 5.32 6.20 3.12
CA VAL A 166 5.16 7.17 2.04
C VAL A 166 4.03 6.69 1.15
N SER A 167 2.96 7.46 1.08
CA SER A 167 1.76 7.13 0.30
C SER A 167 1.66 8.02 -0.94
N VAL A 168 1.59 7.41 -2.10
CA VAL A 168 1.37 8.06 -3.40
C VAL A 168 0.01 7.65 -3.94
N TYR A 169 -0.76 8.60 -4.46
CA TYR A 169 -2.10 8.38 -4.97
C TYR A 169 -2.22 8.89 -6.41
N GLY A 170 -2.90 8.14 -7.28
CA GLY A 170 -3.05 8.55 -8.67
C GLY A 170 -3.69 7.51 -9.56
N SER A 171 -3.76 7.81 -10.84
CA SER A 171 -4.26 6.88 -11.84
C SER A 171 -3.28 5.72 -12.02
N ILE A 172 -3.82 4.52 -12.16
CA ILE A 172 -3.05 3.33 -12.50
C ILE A 172 -2.63 3.43 -13.96
N ASP A 173 -1.33 3.45 -14.23
CA ASP A 173 -0.81 3.48 -15.60
C ASP A 173 -1.22 2.19 -16.35
N PRO A 174 -1.89 2.28 -17.50
CA PRO A 174 -2.40 1.11 -18.21
C PRO A 174 -1.28 0.23 -18.81
N VAL A 175 -0.06 0.75 -18.94
CA VAL A 175 1.07 0.03 -19.52
C VAL A 175 1.81 -0.79 -18.47
N THR A 176 2.07 -0.19 -17.32
CA THR A 176 2.84 -0.80 -16.22
C THR A 176 1.96 -1.42 -15.15
N GLY A 177 0.71 -0.98 -15.03
CA GLY A 177 -0.19 -1.37 -13.95
C GLY A 177 0.10 -0.70 -12.62
N MET A 178 1.00 0.27 -12.56
CA MET A 178 1.45 0.94 -11.33
C MET A 178 0.94 2.38 -11.27
N VAL A 179 0.70 2.89 -10.07
CA VAL A 179 0.47 4.31 -9.79
C VAL A 179 1.80 5.07 -9.85
N THR A 180 2.84 4.48 -9.30
CA THR A 180 4.20 5.03 -9.28
C THR A 180 5.23 3.92 -9.45
N ASP A 181 6.37 4.24 -10.07
CA ASP A 181 7.52 3.33 -10.11
C ASP A 181 8.10 3.19 -8.70
N ILE A 182 7.88 2.03 -8.07
CA ILE A 182 8.35 1.75 -6.70
C ILE A 182 9.88 1.83 -6.62
N GLY A 183 10.59 1.35 -7.63
CA GLY A 183 12.05 1.45 -7.67
C GLY A 183 12.55 2.89 -7.73
N ALA A 184 11.84 3.76 -8.45
CA ALA A 184 12.15 5.19 -8.47
C ALA A 184 11.82 5.86 -7.13
N LEU A 185 10.70 5.49 -6.50
CA LEU A 185 10.33 5.96 -5.17
C LEU A 185 11.35 5.51 -4.12
N ASP A 186 11.77 4.25 -4.15
CA ASP A 186 12.80 3.71 -3.25
C ASP A 186 14.12 4.49 -3.37
N ARG A 187 14.57 4.76 -4.60
CA ARG A 187 15.78 5.59 -4.84
C ARG A 187 15.62 7.00 -4.30
N LEU A 188 14.48 7.63 -4.56
CA LEU A 188 14.16 8.98 -4.09
C LEU A 188 14.21 9.07 -2.57
N VAL A 189 13.55 8.15 -1.87
CA VAL A 189 13.53 8.10 -0.41
C VAL A 189 14.92 7.79 0.15
N GLN A 190 15.62 6.84 -0.47
CA GLN A 190 16.99 6.51 -0.07
C GLN A 190 17.93 7.71 -0.16
N GLU A 191 17.84 8.50 -1.24
CA GLU A 191 18.72 9.65 -1.47
C GLU A 191 18.35 10.86 -0.61
N ARG A 192 17.06 11.16 -0.51
CA ARG A 192 16.61 12.42 0.11
C ARG A 192 16.21 12.30 1.58
N VAL A 193 16.05 11.09 2.09
CA VAL A 193 15.63 10.84 3.47
C VAL A 193 16.61 9.94 4.20
N ILE A 194 16.78 8.68 3.75
CA ILE A 194 17.53 7.69 4.51
C ILE A 194 18.99 8.08 4.64
N ARG A 195 19.68 8.43 3.55
CA ARG A 195 21.10 8.85 3.58
C ARG A 195 21.35 10.09 4.43
N ILE A 196 20.33 10.94 4.58
CA ILE A 196 20.43 12.20 5.33
C ILE A 196 20.15 11.97 6.81
N CYS A 197 19.22 11.07 7.14
CA CYS A 197 18.74 10.88 8.51
C CYS A 197 19.39 9.69 9.23
N ASP A 198 19.74 8.61 8.49
CA ASP A 198 20.21 7.38 9.14
C ASP A 198 21.50 7.61 9.92
N ARG A 199 21.49 7.19 11.19
CA ARG A 199 22.57 7.34 12.16
C ARG A 199 23.00 8.79 12.45
N GLN A 200 22.18 9.77 12.09
CA GLN A 200 22.45 11.18 12.34
C GLN A 200 21.67 11.70 13.57
N ASP A 201 22.12 12.82 14.12
CA ASP A 201 21.32 13.58 15.08
C ASP A 201 20.27 14.40 14.31
N LEU A 202 19.00 14.09 14.52
CA LEU A 202 17.92 14.76 13.81
C LEU A 202 17.83 16.26 14.12
N ARG A 203 18.36 16.74 15.26
CA ARG A 203 18.42 18.18 15.56
C ARG A 203 19.34 18.90 14.58
N GLU A 204 20.45 18.28 14.21
CA GLU A 204 21.39 18.85 13.24
C GLU A 204 20.81 18.78 11.82
N VAL A 205 20.17 17.65 11.47
CA VAL A 205 19.52 17.46 10.16
C VAL A 205 18.38 18.44 9.95
N LEU A 206 17.49 18.58 10.95
CA LEU A 206 16.29 19.42 10.86
C LEU A 206 16.54 20.86 11.33
N LYS A 207 17.75 21.15 11.81
CA LYS A 207 18.16 22.49 12.32
C LYS A 207 17.21 23.05 13.38
N THR A 208 16.78 22.20 14.30
CA THR A 208 15.87 22.57 15.40
C THR A 208 16.34 21.99 16.72
N ALA A 209 16.13 22.73 17.80
CA ALA A 209 16.56 22.33 19.15
C ALA A 209 15.70 21.17 19.72
N THR A 210 14.46 21.06 19.28
CA THR A 210 13.50 20.04 19.73
C THR A 210 12.99 19.24 18.56
N ILE A 211 13.05 17.91 18.64
CA ILE A 211 12.59 17.00 17.61
C ILE A 211 11.29 16.34 18.06
N SER A 212 10.34 16.29 17.13
CA SER A 212 9.16 15.43 17.20
C SER A 212 8.99 14.70 15.89
N GLY A 213 8.20 13.61 15.89
CA GLY A 213 7.84 12.94 14.64
C GLY A 213 7.08 13.85 13.66
N ALA A 214 6.41 14.92 14.14
CA ALA A 214 5.77 15.90 13.28
C ALA A 214 6.79 16.68 12.42
N HIS A 215 7.88 17.18 13.03
CA HIS A 215 8.96 17.85 12.30
C HIS A 215 9.61 16.91 11.28
N LEU A 216 9.77 15.63 11.65
CA LEU A 216 10.34 14.64 10.75
C LEU A 216 9.39 14.32 9.59
N ALA A 217 8.08 14.21 9.84
CA ALA A 217 7.09 13.97 8.78
C ALA A 217 7.02 15.13 7.77
N GLU A 218 7.05 16.38 8.25
CA GLU A 218 7.11 17.58 7.43
C GLU A 218 8.39 17.65 6.59
N PHE A 219 9.56 17.35 7.20
CA PHE A 219 10.84 17.29 6.50
C PHE A 219 10.82 16.25 5.38
N ILE A 220 10.33 15.03 5.66
CA ILE A 220 10.24 13.96 4.68
C ILE A 220 9.31 14.36 3.54
N TRP A 221 8.13 14.90 3.85
CA TRP A 221 7.21 15.41 2.84
C TRP A 221 7.87 16.45 1.92
N SER A 222 8.47 17.47 2.51
CA SER A 222 9.11 18.56 1.77
C SER A 222 10.27 18.06 0.90
N SER A 223 10.97 17.02 1.35
CA SER A 223 12.05 16.39 0.59
C SER A 223 11.54 15.58 -0.60
N LEU A 224 10.34 15.01 -0.53
CA LEU A 224 9.83 14.05 -1.51
C LEU A 224 8.84 14.67 -2.52
N VAL A 225 8.03 15.65 -2.11
CA VAL A 225 6.87 16.13 -2.88
C VAL A 225 7.20 16.56 -4.30
N SER A 226 8.36 17.15 -4.54
CA SER A 226 8.81 17.58 -5.88
C SER A 226 9.51 16.48 -6.69
N GLY A 227 9.77 15.32 -6.10
CA GLY A 227 10.55 14.25 -6.71
C GLY A 227 9.74 13.03 -7.12
N VAL A 228 8.49 12.91 -6.69
CA VAL A 228 7.58 11.83 -7.12
C VAL A 228 7.28 12.01 -8.60
N SER A 229 7.63 11.02 -9.41
CA SER A 229 7.59 11.10 -10.88
C SER A 229 6.22 10.81 -11.48
N SER A 230 5.37 10.05 -10.78
CA SER A 230 4.01 9.71 -11.18
C SER A 230 3.12 9.57 -9.96
N GLY A 231 1.84 9.90 -10.10
CA GLY A 231 0.94 10.08 -8.97
C GLY A 231 1.25 11.38 -8.21
N ALA A 232 0.63 11.53 -7.05
CA ALA A 232 0.85 12.64 -6.13
C ALA A 232 1.15 12.09 -4.73
N LEU A 233 2.15 12.67 -4.05
CA LEU A 233 2.38 12.38 -2.64
C LEU A 233 1.12 12.74 -1.85
N LYS A 234 0.58 11.80 -1.09
CA LYS A 234 -0.71 11.93 -0.41
C LYS A 234 -0.58 12.03 1.10
N ASN A 235 0.35 11.25 1.65
CA ASN A 235 0.58 11.19 3.08
C ASN A 235 2.03 10.75 3.34
N VAL A 236 2.61 11.31 4.37
CA VAL A 236 3.81 10.79 5.03
C VAL A 236 3.43 10.52 6.48
N ARG A 237 3.46 9.23 6.86
CA ARG A 237 3.30 8.83 8.26
C ARG A 237 4.64 8.45 8.83
N VAL A 238 4.99 9.03 9.97
CA VAL A 238 6.17 8.68 10.76
C VAL A 238 5.71 7.99 12.05
N VAL A 239 6.17 6.78 12.27
CA VAL A 239 5.90 6.01 13.50
C VAL A 239 7.11 6.15 14.40
N GLN A 240 6.92 6.79 15.55
CA GLN A 240 7.95 6.97 16.56
C GLN A 240 7.99 5.81 17.55
N THR A 241 6.83 5.33 17.98
CA THR A 241 6.65 4.15 18.83
C THR A 241 5.43 3.39 18.37
N ARG A 242 5.22 2.18 18.91
CA ARG A 242 4.01 1.40 18.64
C ARG A 242 2.72 2.20 18.86
N ASP A 243 2.75 3.15 19.79
CA ASP A 243 1.56 3.90 20.23
C ASP A 243 1.58 5.36 19.78
N LEU A 244 2.61 5.78 19.02
CA LEU A 244 2.77 7.19 18.60
C LEU A 244 3.19 7.29 17.14
N SER A 245 2.33 7.87 16.34
CA SER A 245 2.61 8.20 14.93
C SER A 245 2.14 9.61 14.60
N PHE A 246 2.71 10.14 13.52
CA PHE A 246 2.43 11.48 13.01
C PHE A 246 2.14 11.37 11.51
N ASP A 247 1.03 11.94 11.07
CA ASP A 247 0.64 12.00 9.68
C ASP A 247 0.74 13.43 9.16
N TYR A 248 1.38 13.60 7.99
CA TYR A 248 1.48 14.88 7.29
C TYR A 248 0.97 14.73 5.85
N ASN A 249 0.09 15.65 5.44
CA ASN A 249 -0.61 15.57 4.15
C ASN A 249 -0.33 16.79 3.23
N GLY A 250 0.64 17.63 3.61
CA GLY A 250 0.97 18.86 2.90
C GLY A 250 0.25 20.08 3.40
#